data_1a279585aab29c79de24b5f40c895026
#
_entry.id   1a279585aab29c79de24b5f40c895026
#
_cell.length_a   1.000
_cell.length_b   1.000
_cell.length_c   1.000
_cell.angle_alpha   90.00
_cell.angle_beta   90.00
_cell.angle_gamma   90.00
#
_symmetry.space_group_name_H-M   'P 1'
#
loop_
_entity.id
_entity.type
_entity.pdbx_description
1 polymer ?
#
loop_
_entity_poly.entity_id
_entity_poly.type
_entity_poly.pdbx_seq_one_letter_code
_entity_poly.pdbx_strand_id
1 'polypeptide(L)'
;MIRAVIFDMDGILLDTEKIYCHFWMEAGREAGYDWQMEHSLMLRSMAPEFAEPKMKEIFGQDFDYHGVRNRRKELMNIYMETHPVEKKPGADELLSYLKSHYFKTAVATASGETKAMTYLDEVGLLDYFDQVISTAMVPHGKPMPDVYQYACKCIGEKPEACIALEDSPNGLLAAYRAGCLPIMVPDLTQPDEKLSKILYGKADTLTDVIPYLSAAR
;
A
#
# COMPACT_ATOMS: atom_id res chain seq x y z
N MET A 1 16.80 -10.15 -14.35
CA MET A 1 15.76 -11.21 -14.31
C MET A 1 14.91 -10.99 -13.05
N ILE A 2 13.60 -10.85 -13.22
CA ILE A 2 12.65 -10.69 -12.08
C ILE A 2 12.50 -12.05 -11.37
N ARG A 3 12.52 -12.03 -10.05
CA ARG A 3 12.44 -13.22 -9.18
C ARG A 3 11.31 -13.15 -8.16
N ALA A 4 10.86 -11.92 -7.83
CA ALA A 4 9.84 -11.70 -6.82
C ALA A 4 8.89 -10.57 -7.18
N VAL A 5 7.71 -10.61 -6.56
CA VAL A 5 6.73 -9.52 -6.57
C VAL A 5 6.36 -9.17 -5.14
N ILE A 6 6.51 -7.91 -4.78
CA ILE A 6 6.15 -7.36 -3.48
C ILE A 6 4.93 -6.47 -3.68
N PHE A 7 3.90 -6.73 -2.93
CA PHE A 7 2.60 -6.06 -3.05
C PHE A 7 2.41 -5.06 -1.91
N ASP A 8 1.98 -3.84 -2.20
CA ASP A 8 1.19 -3.14 -1.20
C ASP A 8 -0.13 -3.89 -0.96
N MET A 9 -0.82 -3.57 0.11
CA MET A 9 -2.06 -4.26 0.48
C MET A 9 -3.30 -3.44 0.15
N ASP A 10 -3.40 -2.26 0.76
CA ASP A 10 -4.58 -1.40 0.67
C ASP A 10 -4.59 -0.68 -0.71
N GLY A 11 -5.63 -0.89 -1.51
CA GLY A 11 -5.72 -0.38 -2.89
C GLY A 11 -5.09 -1.29 -3.96
N ILE A 12 -4.29 -2.29 -3.57
CA ILE A 12 -3.67 -3.27 -4.48
C ILE A 12 -4.30 -4.65 -4.35
N LEU A 13 -4.24 -5.24 -3.18
CA LEU A 13 -4.84 -6.55 -2.90
C LEU A 13 -6.27 -6.44 -2.39
N LEU A 14 -6.53 -5.40 -1.60
CA LEU A 14 -7.79 -5.14 -0.92
C LEU A 14 -8.40 -3.81 -1.37
N ASP A 15 -9.70 -3.78 -1.59
CA ASP A 15 -10.47 -2.60 -2.00
C ASP A 15 -10.81 -1.70 -0.79
N THR A 16 -9.80 -1.33 -0.02
CA THR A 16 -9.93 -0.62 1.25
C THR A 16 -9.57 0.87 1.20
N GLU A 17 -8.82 1.36 0.19
CA GLU A 17 -8.36 2.75 0.14
C GLU A 17 -9.51 3.77 0.10
N LYS A 18 -10.59 3.49 -0.64
CA LYS A 18 -11.80 4.32 -0.65
C LYS A 18 -12.43 4.46 0.75
N ILE A 19 -12.38 3.36 1.54
CA ILE A 19 -12.92 3.32 2.91
C ILE A 19 -12.02 4.14 3.83
N TYR A 20 -10.70 4.00 3.72
CA TYR A 20 -9.75 4.83 4.48
C TYR A 20 -9.93 6.32 4.18
N CYS A 21 -10.04 6.70 2.90
CA CYS A 21 -10.25 8.09 2.51
C CYS A 21 -11.56 8.66 3.06
N HIS A 22 -12.63 7.87 3.01
CA HIS A 22 -13.94 8.26 3.57
C HIS A 22 -13.84 8.57 5.07
N PHE A 23 -13.30 7.66 5.86
CA PHE A 23 -13.21 7.83 7.31
C PHE A 23 -12.14 8.84 7.76
N TRP A 24 -11.13 9.13 6.96
CA TRP A 24 -10.26 10.29 7.19
C TRP A 24 -11.04 11.59 7.08
N MET A 25 -11.89 11.73 6.04
CA MET A 25 -12.73 12.92 5.87
C MET A 25 -13.74 13.06 7.01
N GLU A 26 -14.39 11.98 7.41
CA GLU A 26 -15.39 11.99 8.48
C GLU A 26 -14.74 12.40 9.81
N ALA A 27 -13.67 11.73 10.23
CA ALA A 27 -12.97 12.03 11.47
C ALA A 27 -12.40 13.46 11.49
N GLY A 28 -11.84 13.93 10.38
CA GLY A 28 -11.33 15.30 10.28
C GLY A 28 -12.42 16.36 10.40
N ARG A 29 -13.58 16.11 9.79
CA ARG A 29 -14.75 17.03 9.89
C ARG A 29 -15.40 16.99 11.27
N GLU A 30 -15.51 15.83 11.90
CA GLU A 30 -15.96 15.71 13.30
C GLU A 30 -15.07 16.54 14.25
N ALA A 31 -13.77 16.59 13.96
CA ALA A 31 -12.80 17.39 14.72
C ALA A 31 -12.82 18.89 14.36
N GLY A 32 -13.70 19.33 13.45
CA GLY A 32 -13.90 20.73 13.08
C GLY A 32 -12.97 21.25 11.97
N TYR A 33 -12.25 20.38 11.27
CA TYR A 33 -11.37 20.77 10.16
C TYR A 33 -12.11 20.72 8.82
N ASP A 34 -11.79 21.65 7.90
CA ASP A 34 -12.28 21.62 6.52
C ASP A 34 -11.52 20.54 5.71
N TRP A 35 -11.77 19.30 6.09
CA TRP A 35 -11.11 18.13 5.46
C TRP A 35 -11.73 17.81 4.12
N GLN A 36 -10.89 17.81 3.07
CA GLN A 36 -11.27 17.49 1.70
C GLN A 36 -10.64 16.16 1.26
N MET A 37 -11.11 15.60 0.14
CA MET A 37 -10.62 14.33 -0.41
C MET A 37 -9.11 14.37 -0.68
N GLU A 38 -8.58 15.51 -1.14
CA GLU A 38 -7.16 15.69 -1.43
C GLU A 38 -6.27 15.44 -0.20
N HIS A 39 -6.74 15.82 0.98
CA HIS A 39 -6.02 15.57 2.23
C HIS A 39 -5.94 14.07 2.53
N SER A 40 -7.03 13.34 2.31
CA SER A 40 -7.05 11.87 2.48
C SER A 40 -6.15 11.18 1.45
N LEU A 41 -6.23 11.58 0.18
CA LEU A 41 -5.41 11.01 -0.91
C LEU A 41 -3.90 11.22 -0.67
N MET A 42 -3.52 12.36 -0.09
CA MET A 42 -2.12 12.66 0.27
C MET A 42 -1.58 11.73 1.35
N LEU A 43 -2.43 11.26 2.26
CA LEU A 43 -2.05 10.41 3.39
C LEU A 43 -1.91 8.93 3.04
N ARG A 44 -2.30 8.51 1.82
CA ARG A 44 -2.23 7.10 1.43
C ARG A 44 -0.83 6.55 1.59
N SER A 45 -0.73 5.39 2.23
CA SER A 45 0.52 4.71 2.56
C SER A 45 1.54 5.53 3.35
N MET A 46 1.22 6.78 3.77
CA MET A 46 2.15 7.66 4.47
C MET A 46 2.26 7.30 5.95
N ALA A 47 3.49 7.13 6.42
CA ALA A 47 3.75 6.89 7.84
C ALA A 47 3.42 8.14 8.69
N PRO A 48 2.98 7.95 9.96
CA PRO A 48 2.58 9.05 10.84
C PRO A 48 3.65 10.13 11.01
N GLU A 49 4.92 9.75 11.05
CA GLU A 49 6.06 10.65 11.20
C GLU A 49 6.19 11.69 10.07
N PHE A 50 5.65 11.36 8.87
CA PHE A 50 5.57 12.28 7.73
C PHE A 50 4.19 12.90 7.58
N ALA A 51 3.14 12.16 7.95
CA ALA A 51 1.76 12.61 7.83
C ALA A 51 1.42 13.73 8.83
N GLU A 52 1.86 13.62 10.08
CA GLU A 52 1.57 14.62 11.11
C GLU A 52 2.13 16.01 10.77
N PRO A 53 3.44 16.19 10.44
CA PRO A 53 3.95 17.49 10.04
C PRO A 53 3.21 18.06 8.82
N LYS A 54 2.87 17.20 7.86
CA LYS A 54 2.16 17.60 6.65
C LYS A 54 0.76 18.13 6.94
N MET A 55 0.03 17.47 7.83
CA MET A 55 -1.30 17.94 8.22
C MET A 55 -1.23 19.21 9.08
N LYS A 56 -0.18 19.37 9.91
CA LYS A 56 0.06 20.62 10.65
C LYS A 56 0.40 21.80 9.75
N GLU A 57 1.05 21.58 8.60
CA GLU A 57 1.24 22.64 7.59
C GLU A 57 -0.10 23.12 7.01
N ILE A 58 -1.08 22.22 6.85
CA ILE A 58 -2.38 22.51 6.22
C ILE A 58 -3.37 23.09 7.21
N PHE A 59 -3.51 22.47 8.38
CA PHE A 59 -4.56 22.78 9.37
C PHE A 59 -4.07 23.64 10.55
N GLY A 60 -2.79 23.95 10.62
CA GLY A 60 -2.18 24.71 11.71
C GLY A 60 -1.41 23.83 12.71
N GLN A 61 -0.52 24.47 13.49
CA GLN A 61 0.37 23.74 14.41
C GLN A 61 -0.36 23.03 15.56
N ASP A 62 -1.56 23.47 15.90
CA ASP A 62 -2.40 22.88 16.95
C ASP A 62 -3.24 21.68 16.44
N PHE A 63 -3.06 21.27 15.18
CA PHE A 63 -3.77 20.10 14.61
C PHE A 63 -3.45 18.82 15.38
N ASP A 64 -4.51 18.20 15.97
CA ASP A 64 -4.39 16.90 16.66
C ASP A 64 -4.45 15.72 15.67
N TYR A 65 -3.32 15.46 15.03
CA TYR A 65 -3.18 14.34 14.10
C TYR A 65 -3.55 12.99 14.74
N HIS A 66 -3.11 12.76 15.96
CA HIS A 66 -3.32 11.48 16.64
C HIS A 66 -4.77 11.28 17.06
N GLY A 67 -5.46 12.34 17.51
CA GLY A 67 -6.89 12.30 17.82
C GLY A 67 -7.72 11.96 16.58
N VAL A 68 -7.51 12.71 15.48
CA VAL A 68 -8.20 12.45 14.20
C VAL A 68 -7.91 11.03 13.67
N ARG A 69 -6.64 10.61 13.71
CA ARG A 69 -6.25 9.27 13.26
C ARG A 69 -6.88 8.16 14.10
N ASN A 70 -6.97 8.32 15.40
CA ASN A 70 -7.60 7.33 16.28
C ASN A 70 -9.11 7.28 16.02
N ARG A 71 -9.76 8.45 15.89
CA ARG A 71 -11.18 8.51 15.55
C ARG A 71 -11.48 7.84 14.20
N ARG A 72 -10.66 8.09 13.19
CA ARG A 72 -10.76 7.39 11.90
C ARG A 72 -10.68 5.87 12.07
N LYS A 73 -9.77 5.35 12.90
CA LYS A 73 -9.65 3.91 13.17
C LYS A 73 -10.91 3.34 13.84
N GLU A 74 -11.48 4.06 14.80
CA GLU A 74 -12.72 3.65 15.49
C GLU A 74 -13.88 3.54 14.49
N LEU A 75 -14.11 4.60 13.70
CA LEU A 75 -15.15 4.62 12.69
C LEU A 75 -15.00 3.48 11.68
N MET A 76 -13.78 3.27 11.19
CA MET A 76 -13.49 2.20 10.26
C MET A 76 -13.72 0.82 10.87
N ASN A 77 -13.33 0.59 12.13
CA ASN A 77 -13.54 -0.69 12.79
C ASN A 77 -15.03 -1.00 12.93
N ILE A 78 -15.84 -0.02 13.36
CA ILE A 78 -17.30 -0.16 13.45
C ILE A 78 -17.90 -0.52 12.08
N TYR A 79 -17.47 0.18 11.02
CA TYR A 79 -17.94 -0.09 9.67
C TYR A 79 -17.61 -1.52 9.22
N MET A 80 -16.38 -1.98 9.47
CA MET A 80 -15.90 -3.30 9.05
C MET A 80 -16.56 -4.45 9.80
N GLU A 81 -17.22 -4.23 10.94
CA GLU A 81 -18.02 -5.27 11.63
C GLU A 81 -19.17 -5.80 10.77
N THR A 82 -19.67 -4.99 9.86
CA THR A 82 -20.83 -5.33 9.00
C THR A 82 -20.52 -5.31 7.51
N HIS A 83 -19.33 -4.87 7.14
CA HIS A 83 -18.87 -4.75 5.75
C HIS A 83 -17.55 -5.52 5.59
N PRO A 84 -17.61 -6.77 5.10
CA PRO A 84 -16.41 -7.57 4.92
C PRO A 84 -15.43 -6.91 3.94
N VAL A 85 -14.15 -7.18 4.14
CA VAL A 85 -13.11 -6.74 3.21
C VAL A 85 -13.31 -7.41 1.85
N GLU A 86 -13.20 -6.63 0.79
CA GLU A 86 -13.25 -7.13 -0.57
C GLU A 86 -11.83 -7.12 -1.18
N LYS A 87 -11.51 -8.17 -1.94
CA LYS A 87 -10.26 -8.21 -2.70
C LYS A 87 -10.40 -7.48 -4.03
N LYS A 88 -9.29 -6.93 -4.50
CA LYS A 88 -9.23 -6.29 -5.81
C LYS A 88 -9.33 -7.32 -6.94
N PRO A 89 -10.02 -6.97 -8.04
CA PRO A 89 -10.08 -7.83 -9.22
C PRO A 89 -8.69 -8.19 -9.77
N GLY A 90 -8.50 -9.44 -10.16
CA GLY A 90 -7.24 -9.93 -10.73
C GLY A 90 -6.22 -10.39 -9.67
N ALA A 91 -6.52 -10.27 -8.37
CA ALA A 91 -5.60 -10.70 -7.31
C ALA A 91 -5.37 -12.22 -7.35
N ASP A 92 -6.42 -13.02 -7.44
CA ASP A 92 -6.32 -14.48 -7.49
C ASP A 92 -5.56 -14.95 -8.74
N GLU A 93 -5.84 -14.34 -9.88
CA GLU A 93 -5.24 -14.70 -11.16
C GLU A 93 -3.73 -14.40 -11.16
N LEU A 94 -3.33 -13.22 -10.71
CA LEU A 94 -1.91 -12.85 -10.64
C LEU A 94 -1.18 -13.72 -9.63
N LEU A 95 -1.71 -13.90 -8.41
CA LEU A 95 -1.08 -14.72 -7.37
C LEU A 95 -0.97 -16.19 -7.78
N SER A 96 -1.99 -16.75 -8.42
CA SER A 96 -1.95 -18.11 -8.98
C SER A 96 -0.89 -18.24 -10.06
N TYR A 97 -0.76 -17.24 -10.94
CA TYR A 97 0.31 -17.18 -11.94
C TYR A 97 1.70 -17.16 -11.30
N LEU A 98 1.91 -16.30 -10.30
CA LEU A 98 3.19 -16.18 -9.60
C LEU A 98 3.59 -17.49 -8.92
N LYS A 99 2.65 -18.12 -8.22
CA LYS A 99 2.87 -19.41 -7.55
C LYS A 99 3.23 -20.52 -8.54
N SER A 100 2.51 -20.62 -9.66
CA SER A 100 2.77 -21.63 -10.68
C SER A 100 4.10 -21.45 -11.43
N HIS A 101 4.64 -20.22 -11.42
CA HIS A 101 5.92 -19.89 -12.04
C HIS A 101 7.07 -19.72 -11.03
N TYR A 102 6.85 -20.10 -9.76
CA TYR A 102 7.84 -20.09 -8.68
C TYR A 102 8.43 -18.71 -8.36
N PHE A 103 7.67 -17.65 -8.55
CA PHE A 103 8.06 -16.33 -8.05
C PHE A 103 7.90 -16.27 -6.53
N LYS A 104 8.84 -15.60 -5.87
CA LYS A 104 8.67 -15.21 -4.47
C LYS A 104 7.67 -14.09 -4.34
N THR A 105 6.92 -14.09 -3.25
CA THR A 105 5.87 -13.10 -3.00
C THR A 105 5.94 -12.56 -1.58
N ALA A 106 5.77 -11.25 -1.42
CA ALA A 106 5.63 -10.63 -0.11
C ALA A 106 4.59 -9.51 -0.14
N VAL A 107 4.06 -9.19 1.02
CA VAL A 107 3.29 -7.97 1.26
C VAL A 107 4.16 -6.96 2.00
N ALA A 108 4.10 -5.68 1.60
CA ALA A 108 4.76 -4.55 2.26
C ALA A 108 3.72 -3.45 2.53
N THR A 109 3.12 -3.42 3.73
CA THR A 109 1.96 -2.60 4.06
C THR A 109 2.22 -1.57 5.16
N ALA A 110 1.50 -0.42 5.10
CA ALA A 110 1.41 0.56 6.18
C ALA A 110 0.42 0.15 7.29
N SER A 111 -0.37 -0.89 7.07
CA SER A 111 -1.28 -1.47 8.07
C SER A 111 -0.51 -2.30 9.11
N GLY A 112 -1.05 -2.41 10.32
CA GLY A 112 -0.45 -3.25 11.37
C GLY A 112 -0.46 -4.73 10.98
N GLU A 113 0.55 -5.48 11.43
CA GLU A 113 0.77 -6.88 11.06
C GLU A 113 -0.47 -7.76 11.29
N THR A 114 -1.01 -7.76 12.52
CA THR A 114 -2.19 -8.56 12.86
C THR A 114 -3.37 -8.26 11.94
N LYS A 115 -3.64 -6.97 11.68
CA LYS A 115 -4.72 -6.55 10.79
C LYS A 115 -4.48 -7.03 9.36
N ALA A 116 -3.25 -6.89 8.87
CA ALA A 116 -2.89 -7.32 7.53
C ALA A 116 -3.09 -8.83 7.35
N MET A 117 -2.60 -9.62 8.29
CA MET A 117 -2.77 -11.08 8.26
C MET A 117 -4.24 -11.49 8.32
N THR A 118 -5.02 -10.88 9.24
CA THR A 118 -6.47 -11.16 9.36
C THR A 118 -7.19 -10.87 8.04
N TYR A 119 -6.99 -9.71 7.44
CA TYR A 119 -7.69 -9.34 6.22
C TYR A 119 -7.28 -10.19 5.01
N LEU A 120 -6.00 -10.53 4.89
CA LEU A 120 -5.53 -11.44 3.82
C LEU A 120 -6.09 -12.86 3.98
N ASP A 121 -6.23 -13.33 5.23
CA ASP A 121 -6.83 -14.63 5.53
C ASP A 121 -8.33 -14.64 5.20
N GLU A 122 -9.07 -13.62 5.64
CA GLU A 122 -10.52 -13.46 5.39
C GLU A 122 -10.86 -13.50 3.89
N VAL A 123 -10.00 -12.93 3.03
CA VAL A 123 -10.20 -12.96 1.57
C VAL A 123 -9.52 -14.13 0.88
N GLY A 124 -8.87 -15.04 1.63
CA GLY A 124 -8.21 -16.25 1.11
C GLY A 124 -6.93 -15.98 0.33
N LEU A 125 -6.20 -14.91 0.62
CA LEU A 125 -4.95 -14.57 -0.08
C LEU A 125 -3.69 -14.85 0.76
N LEU A 126 -3.80 -15.09 2.07
CA LEU A 126 -2.65 -15.18 2.96
C LEU A 126 -1.65 -16.27 2.53
N ASP A 127 -2.12 -17.45 2.12
CA ASP A 127 -1.30 -18.60 1.74
C ASP A 127 -0.52 -18.44 0.42
N TYR A 128 -0.72 -17.32 -0.27
CA TYR A 128 0.08 -17.01 -1.46
C TYR A 128 1.39 -16.29 -1.13
N PHE A 129 1.55 -15.77 0.10
CA PHE A 129 2.69 -14.94 0.45
C PHE A 129 3.75 -15.68 1.27
N ASP A 130 5.01 -15.57 0.85
CA ASP A 130 6.15 -16.05 1.65
C ASP A 130 6.33 -15.21 2.91
N GLN A 131 6.00 -13.90 2.86
CA GLN A 131 6.13 -12.94 3.97
C GLN A 131 5.07 -11.86 3.93
N VAL A 132 4.61 -11.43 5.12
CA VAL A 132 3.78 -10.23 5.30
C VAL A 132 4.54 -9.25 6.18
N ILE A 133 4.94 -8.11 5.64
CA ILE A 133 5.78 -7.11 6.29
C ILE A 133 4.97 -5.83 6.53
N SER A 134 4.86 -5.47 7.80
CA SER A 134 4.27 -4.18 8.23
C SER A 134 5.35 -3.12 8.40
N THR A 135 5.02 -1.85 8.12
CA THR A 135 5.90 -0.72 8.46
C THR A 135 6.22 -0.62 9.95
N ALA A 136 5.45 -1.27 10.82
CA ALA A 136 5.77 -1.38 12.25
C ALA A 136 7.02 -2.23 12.56
N MET A 137 7.50 -3.04 11.60
CA MET A 137 8.68 -3.89 11.74
C MET A 137 9.98 -3.19 11.33
N VAL A 138 9.91 -1.94 10.86
CA VAL A 138 11.05 -1.20 10.33
C VAL A 138 11.17 0.17 10.98
N PRO A 139 12.37 0.80 10.95
CA PRO A 139 12.59 2.11 11.58
C PRO A 139 11.71 3.22 11.01
N HIS A 140 11.53 3.27 9.68
CA HIS A 140 10.79 4.30 8.99
C HIS A 140 9.77 3.70 8.03
N GLY A 141 8.53 4.23 8.06
CA GLY A 141 7.50 3.84 7.11
C GLY A 141 7.60 4.57 5.77
N LYS A 142 6.69 4.25 4.84
CA LYS A 142 6.61 4.91 3.52
C LYS A 142 6.44 6.44 3.70
N PRO A 143 7.13 7.28 2.94
CA PRO A 143 7.85 7.03 1.68
C PRO A 143 9.34 6.64 1.83
N MET A 144 9.77 6.21 3.01
CA MET A 144 11.13 5.67 3.19
C MET A 144 11.22 4.23 2.68
N PRO A 145 12.42 3.77 2.24
CA PRO A 145 12.58 2.49 1.53
C PRO A 145 12.48 1.26 2.43
N ASP A 146 12.51 1.46 3.74
CA ASP A 146 12.80 0.44 4.76
C ASP A 146 11.92 -0.81 4.63
N VAL A 147 10.60 -0.62 4.45
CA VAL A 147 9.65 -1.74 4.38
C VAL A 147 9.91 -2.63 3.15
N TYR A 148 10.25 -2.03 2.00
CA TYR A 148 10.56 -2.78 0.78
C TYR A 148 11.91 -3.46 0.86
N GLN A 149 12.94 -2.77 1.39
CA GLN A 149 14.26 -3.37 1.62
C GLN A 149 14.17 -4.54 2.59
N TYR A 150 13.37 -4.41 3.65
CA TYR A 150 13.16 -5.48 4.61
C TYR A 150 12.38 -6.66 4.00
N ALA A 151 11.35 -6.38 3.19
CA ALA A 151 10.63 -7.42 2.45
C ALA A 151 11.55 -8.20 1.51
N CYS A 152 12.36 -7.52 0.69
CA CYS A 152 13.38 -8.16 -0.16
C CYS A 152 14.32 -9.05 0.64
N LYS A 153 14.82 -8.56 1.78
CA LYS A 153 15.70 -9.33 2.66
C LYS A 153 15.03 -10.59 3.20
N CYS A 154 13.76 -10.48 3.65
CA CYS A 154 13.02 -11.61 4.23
C CYS A 154 12.73 -12.72 3.22
N ILE A 155 12.47 -12.37 1.95
CA ILE A 155 12.29 -13.36 0.88
C ILE A 155 13.60 -13.79 0.22
N GLY A 156 14.76 -13.24 0.62
CA GLY A 156 16.07 -13.62 0.12
C GLY A 156 16.36 -13.15 -1.31
N GLU A 157 15.76 -12.05 -1.76
CA GLU A 157 15.96 -11.52 -3.11
C GLU A 157 16.56 -10.09 -3.06
N LYS A 158 17.24 -9.70 -4.13
CA LYS A 158 17.77 -8.35 -4.28
C LYS A 158 16.68 -7.40 -4.78
N PRO A 159 16.64 -6.13 -4.33
CA PRO A 159 15.61 -5.17 -4.74
C PRO A 159 15.45 -5.04 -6.26
N GLU A 160 16.56 -5.01 -7.02
CA GLU A 160 16.55 -4.91 -8.47
C GLU A 160 15.95 -6.14 -9.20
N ALA A 161 15.74 -7.23 -8.48
CA ALA A 161 15.04 -8.42 -8.98
C ALA A 161 13.57 -8.51 -8.51
N CYS A 162 13.09 -7.48 -7.80
CA CYS A 162 11.74 -7.44 -7.23
C CYS A 162 10.90 -6.37 -7.92
N ILE A 163 9.75 -6.76 -8.48
CA ILE A 163 8.69 -5.82 -8.84
C ILE A 163 7.98 -5.43 -7.55
N ALA A 164 7.66 -4.14 -7.38
CA ALA A 164 6.81 -3.63 -6.31
C ALA A 164 5.51 -3.07 -6.92
N LEU A 165 4.36 -3.62 -6.51
CA LEU A 165 3.05 -3.19 -6.96
C LEU A 165 2.46 -2.20 -5.95
N GLU A 166 2.07 -1.03 -6.43
CA GLU A 166 1.62 0.10 -5.62
C GLU A 166 0.57 0.94 -6.34
N ASP A 167 -0.34 1.56 -5.56
CA ASP A 167 -1.35 2.50 -6.04
C ASP A 167 -1.07 3.95 -5.62
N SER A 168 -0.21 4.14 -4.62
CA SER A 168 0.00 5.42 -3.94
C SER A 168 1.34 6.08 -4.27
N PRO A 169 1.39 7.43 -4.33
CA PRO A 169 2.66 8.16 -4.53
C PRO A 169 3.73 7.85 -3.48
N ASN A 170 3.32 7.72 -2.20
CA ASN A 170 4.26 7.45 -1.12
C ASN A 170 4.85 6.04 -1.19
N GLY A 171 4.02 5.07 -1.57
CA GLY A 171 4.46 3.69 -1.73
C GLY A 171 5.36 3.51 -2.96
N LEU A 172 5.02 4.10 -4.10
CA LEU A 172 5.85 4.09 -5.30
C LEU A 172 7.22 4.71 -5.04
N LEU A 173 7.27 5.82 -4.30
CA LEU A 173 8.53 6.47 -3.92
C LEU A 173 9.35 5.59 -2.99
N ALA A 174 8.71 4.90 -2.03
CA ALA A 174 9.39 3.96 -1.14
C ALA A 174 10.00 2.79 -1.90
N ALA A 175 9.24 2.17 -2.81
CA ALA A 175 9.68 1.08 -3.66
C ALA A 175 10.87 1.48 -4.57
N TYR A 176 10.76 2.65 -5.21
CA TYR A 176 11.84 3.20 -6.04
C TYR A 176 13.12 3.45 -5.23
N ARG A 177 13.02 4.08 -4.06
CA ARG A 177 14.16 4.34 -3.16
C ARG A 177 14.79 3.06 -2.62
N ALA A 178 14.00 2.01 -2.48
CA ALA A 178 14.50 0.69 -2.08
C ALA A 178 15.34 0.02 -3.19
N GLY A 179 15.25 0.50 -4.43
CA GLY A 179 15.90 -0.12 -5.59
C GLY A 179 15.01 -1.20 -6.25
N CYS A 180 13.76 -1.32 -5.85
CA CYS A 180 12.78 -2.19 -6.51
C CYS A 180 12.34 -1.61 -7.86
N LEU A 181 11.61 -2.39 -8.63
CA LEU A 181 11.02 -2.02 -9.91
C LEU A 181 9.53 -1.67 -9.69
N PRO A 182 9.17 -0.39 -9.47
CA PRO A 182 7.81 -0.03 -9.13
C PRO A 182 6.90 -0.07 -10.35
N ILE A 183 5.81 -0.83 -10.25
CA ILE A 183 4.69 -0.81 -11.19
C ILE A 183 3.50 -0.19 -10.46
N MET A 184 2.97 0.89 -11.02
CA MET A 184 1.73 1.45 -10.54
C MET A 184 0.53 0.67 -11.08
N VAL A 185 -0.34 0.24 -10.16
CA VAL A 185 -1.69 -0.24 -10.49
C VAL A 185 -2.65 0.79 -9.89
N PRO A 186 -3.15 1.75 -10.68
CA PRO A 186 -3.92 2.86 -10.17
C PRO A 186 -5.24 2.42 -9.52
N ASP A 187 -5.52 2.94 -8.33
CA ASP A 187 -6.82 2.84 -7.66
C ASP A 187 -7.54 4.20 -7.69
N LEU A 188 -7.26 5.09 -6.74
CA LEU A 188 -7.94 6.39 -6.63
C LEU A 188 -7.26 7.52 -7.41
N THR A 189 -6.01 7.37 -7.82
CA THR A 189 -5.23 8.40 -8.53
C THR A 189 -4.40 7.82 -9.65
N GLN A 190 -4.11 8.67 -10.65
CA GLN A 190 -3.17 8.37 -11.73
C GLN A 190 -1.79 8.97 -11.43
N PRO A 191 -0.70 8.44 -12.02
CA PRO A 191 0.63 9.00 -11.83
C PRO A 191 0.75 10.37 -12.53
N ASP A 192 1.37 11.32 -11.83
CA ASP A 192 1.80 12.58 -12.42
C ASP A 192 3.13 12.41 -13.21
N GLU A 193 3.63 13.51 -13.81
CA GLU A 193 4.89 13.48 -14.57
C GLU A 193 6.11 13.08 -13.71
N LYS A 194 6.11 13.42 -12.43
CA LYS A 194 7.23 13.10 -11.52
C LYS A 194 7.24 11.63 -11.17
N LEU A 195 6.07 11.09 -10.81
CA LEU A 195 5.91 9.67 -10.54
C LEU A 195 6.19 8.83 -11.78
N SER A 196 5.70 9.24 -12.95
CA SER A 196 5.93 8.52 -14.21
C SER A 196 7.41 8.29 -14.52
N LYS A 197 8.31 9.18 -14.07
CA LYS A 197 9.77 9.05 -14.29
C LYS A 197 10.44 7.97 -13.45
N ILE A 198 9.82 7.56 -12.35
CA ILE A 198 10.37 6.54 -11.45
C ILE A 198 9.71 5.17 -11.63
N LEU A 199 8.64 5.08 -12.44
CA LEU A 199 7.95 3.82 -12.67
C LEU A 199 8.76 2.92 -13.59
N TYR A 200 8.83 1.64 -13.26
CA TYR A 200 9.22 0.58 -14.16
C TYR A 200 8.10 0.28 -15.17
N GLY A 201 6.85 0.43 -14.75
CA GLY A 201 5.68 0.27 -15.58
C GLY A 201 4.39 0.78 -14.91
N LYS A 202 3.31 0.74 -15.71
CA LYS A 202 1.94 0.98 -15.26
C LYS A 202 1.06 -0.14 -15.80
N ALA A 203 0.26 -0.74 -14.95
CA ALA A 203 -0.74 -1.74 -15.31
C ALA A 203 -2.12 -1.22 -14.90
N ASP A 204 -3.14 -1.40 -15.73
CA ASP A 204 -4.48 -0.92 -15.38
C ASP A 204 -5.20 -1.87 -14.42
N THR A 205 -4.82 -3.16 -14.43
CA THR A 205 -5.30 -4.19 -13.52
C THR A 205 -4.13 -5.05 -13.01
N LEU A 206 -4.38 -5.86 -11.97
CA LEU A 206 -3.37 -6.80 -11.47
C LEU A 206 -2.97 -7.84 -12.51
N THR A 207 -3.89 -8.29 -13.37
CA THR A 207 -3.59 -9.24 -14.44
C THR A 207 -2.69 -8.66 -15.52
N ASP A 208 -2.72 -7.34 -15.74
CA ASP A 208 -1.85 -6.65 -16.71
C ASP A 208 -0.39 -6.55 -16.24
N VAL A 209 -0.09 -7.00 -15.03
CA VAL A 209 1.29 -7.13 -14.52
C VAL A 209 2.00 -8.35 -15.13
N ILE A 210 1.26 -9.41 -15.53
CA ILE A 210 1.82 -10.67 -16.03
C ILE A 210 2.81 -10.48 -17.21
N PRO A 211 2.55 -9.62 -18.21
CA PRO A 211 3.49 -9.34 -19.30
C PRO A 211 4.86 -8.85 -18.84
N TYR A 212 4.93 -8.03 -17.77
CA TYR A 212 6.19 -7.53 -17.22
C TYR A 212 7.07 -8.65 -16.63
N LEU A 213 6.44 -9.71 -16.12
CA LEU A 213 7.15 -10.88 -15.57
C LEU A 213 7.75 -11.77 -16.67
N SER A 214 7.12 -11.80 -17.84
CA SER A 214 7.54 -12.64 -18.97
C SER A 214 8.65 -12.00 -19.79
N ALA A 215 8.67 -10.69 -19.93
CA ALA A 215 9.64 -9.92 -20.71
C ALA A 215 11.06 -9.89 -20.10
N ALA A 216 11.21 -10.32 -18.84
CA ALA A 216 12.44 -10.26 -18.07
C ALA A 216 13.13 -11.64 -17.88
N ARG A 217 12.74 -12.65 -18.68
CA ARG A 217 13.38 -13.97 -18.72
C ARG A 217 14.62 -14.00 -19.59
#